data_1aba5099a9a9636b89a00ec3ef39f906
#
_entry.id   1aba5099a9a9636b89a00ec3ef39f906
#
_cell.length_a   1.000
_cell.length_b   1.000
_cell.length_c   1.000
_cell.angle_alpha   90.00
_cell.angle_beta   90.00
_cell.angle_gamma   90.00
#
_symmetry.space_group_name_H-M   'P 1'
#
loop_
_entity.id
_entity.type
_entity.pdbx_description
1 polymer ?
#
loop_
_entity_poly.entity_id
_entity_poly.type
_entity_poly.pdbx_seq_one_letter_code
_entity_poly.pdbx_strand_id
1 'polypeptide(L)' 'MDIKRVRTVEEIVFDRADPPVTLPKGCVYSVEAVLENGIILYTDGGERFMIDLATFEAGFEAVG' A
#
# COMPACT_ATOMS: atom_id res chain seq x y z
N MET A 1 -9.90 14.91 -1.11
CA MET A 1 -9.12 14.53 -2.29
C MET A 1 -9.13 13.02 -2.42
N ASP A 2 -9.52 12.54 -3.59
CA ASP A 2 -9.64 11.10 -3.81
C ASP A 2 -8.35 10.52 -4.34
N ILE A 3 -7.63 9.80 -3.49
CA ILE A 3 -6.46 9.06 -3.92
C ILE A 3 -6.96 7.70 -4.38
N LYS A 4 -6.86 7.43 -5.67
CA LYS A 4 -7.35 6.17 -6.23
C LYS A 4 -6.25 5.14 -6.43
N ARG A 5 -5.03 5.59 -6.72
CA ARG A 5 -3.88 4.71 -6.92
C ARG A 5 -2.64 5.30 -6.27
N VAL A 6 -1.76 4.44 -5.83
CA VAL A 6 -0.50 4.81 -5.21
C VAL A 6 0.61 3.93 -5.77
N ARG A 7 1.82 4.42 -5.69
CA ARG A 7 3.01 3.69 -6.13
C ARG A 7 4.01 3.63 -4.98
N THR A 8 4.65 2.48 -4.83
CA THR A 8 5.73 2.34 -3.86
C THR A 8 6.94 3.14 -4.30
N VAL A 9 7.50 3.94 -3.40
CA VAL A 9 8.74 4.68 -3.65
C VAL A 9 9.95 3.95 -3.11
N GLU A 10 9.73 2.89 -2.33
CA GLU A 10 10.77 1.99 -1.82
C GLU A 10 10.17 0.60 -1.60
N GLU A 11 11.02 -0.39 -1.43
CA GLU A 11 10.56 -1.74 -1.11
C GLU A 11 9.94 -1.76 0.28
N ILE A 12 8.75 -2.36 0.39
CA ILE A 12 8.04 -2.48 1.67
C ILE A 12 7.97 -3.96 2.05
N VAL A 13 8.43 -4.29 3.25
CA VAL A 13 8.42 -5.68 3.73
C VAL A 13 7.48 -5.79 4.93
N PHE A 14 6.53 -6.70 4.83
CA PHE A 14 5.63 -7.06 5.93
C PHE A 14 6.12 -8.37 6.53
N ASP A 15 7.07 -8.28 7.46
CA ASP A 15 7.71 -9.45 8.05
C ASP A 15 6.83 -10.13 9.09
N ARG A 16 5.77 -9.47 9.55
CA ARG A 16 4.83 -10.04 10.51
C ARG A 16 3.69 -10.81 9.83
N ALA A 17 3.56 -10.68 8.53
CA ALA A 17 2.58 -11.45 7.78
C ALA A 17 3.04 -12.91 7.67
N ASP A 18 2.09 -13.83 7.56
CA ASP A 18 2.40 -15.26 7.42
C ASP A 18 1.68 -15.79 6.18
N PRO A 19 2.41 -16.03 5.08
CA PRO A 19 3.85 -15.82 4.91
C PRO A 19 4.21 -14.34 4.79
N PRO A 20 5.48 -13.98 5.00
CA PRO A 20 5.91 -12.58 4.82
C PRO A 20 5.66 -12.09 3.41
N VAL A 21 5.28 -10.83 3.30
CA VAL A 21 4.95 -10.20 2.02
C VAL A 21 5.91 -9.06 1.74
N THR A 22 6.42 -8.99 0.51
CA THR A 22 7.26 -7.89 0.06
C THR A 22 6.57 -7.17 -1.10
N LEU A 23 6.45 -5.86 -0.99
CA LEU A 23 5.97 -5.00 -2.06
C LEU A 23 7.18 -4.35 -2.72
N PRO A 24 7.50 -4.73 -3.98
CA PRO A 24 8.65 -4.16 -4.66
C PRO A 24 8.50 -2.67 -4.92
N LYS A 25 9.62 -1.97 -5.05
CA LYS A 25 9.63 -0.56 -5.42
C LYS A 25 9.05 -0.35 -6.81
N GLY A 26 8.28 0.72 -6.97
CA GLY A 26 7.77 1.13 -8.28
C GLY A 26 6.48 0.44 -8.72
N CYS A 27 5.88 -0.36 -7.86
CA CYS A 27 4.61 -1.02 -8.18
C CYS A 27 3.44 -0.13 -7.83
N VAL A 28 2.39 -0.20 -8.66
CA VAL A 28 1.17 0.60 -8.48
C VAL A 28 0.08 -0.27 -7.87
N TYR A 29 -0.60 0.27 -6.87
CA TYR A 29 -1.71 -0.41 -6.19
C TYR A 29 -2.93 0.50 -6.18
N SER A 30 -4.10 -0.11 -6.19
CA SER A 30 -5.35 0.63 -6.07
C SER A 30 -5.68 0.86 -4.59
N VAL A 31 -6.29 1.99 -4.29
CA VAL A 31 -6.77 2.28 -2.93
C VAL A 31 -8.20 1.81 -2.82
N GLU A 32 -8.46 0.87 -1.92
CA GLU A 32 -9.80 0.38 -1.68
C GLU A 32 -10.54 1.26 -0.66
N ALA A 33 -9.87 1.62 0.41
CA ALA A 33 -10.46 2.44 1.46
C ALA A 33 -9.40 3.23 2.20
N VAL A 34 -9.77 4.41 2.68
CA VAL A 34 -8.94 5.22 3.57
C VAL A 34 -9.58 5.17 4.95
N LEU A 35 -8.83 4.70 5.93
CA LEU A 35 -9.27 4.56 7.30
C LEU A 35 -8.66 5.67 8.16
N GLU A 36 -9.16 5.82 9.35
CA GLU A 36 -8.67 6.83 10.28
C GLU A 36 -7.18 6.68 10.58
N ASN A 37 -6.71 5.44 10.70
CA ASN A 37 -5.34 5.13 11.08
C ASN A 37 -4.58 4.32 10.04
N GLY A 38 -5.10 4.22 8.83
CA GLY A 38 -4.44 3.43 7.79
C GLY A 38 -5.16 3.49 6.46
N ILE A 39 -4.67 2.70 5.53
CA ILE A 39 -5.21 2.66 4.19
C ILE A 39 -5.22 1.20 3.72
N ILE A 40 -6.27 0.82 3.01
CA ILE A 40 -6.35 -0.52 2.44
C ILE A 40 -6.02 -0.44 0.96
N LEU A 41 -4.97 -1.16 0.57
CA LEU A 41 -4.53 -1.28 -0.80
C LEU A 41 -4.94 -2.62 -1.38
N TYR A 42 -5.03 -2.66 -2.68
CA TYR A 42 -5.57 -3.77 -3.40
C TYR A 42 -4.72 -4.01 -4.65
N THR A 43 -4.31 -5.25 -4.86
CA THR A 43 -3.49 -5.64 -6.00
C THR A 43 -4.34 -6.15 -7.14
N ASP A 44 -3.74 -6.23 -8.33
CA ASP A 44 -4.40 -6.78 -9.51
C ASP A 44 -4.79 -8.25 -9.31
N GLY A 45 -4.10 -8.95 -8.42
CA GLY A 45 -4.43 -10.33 -8.07
C GLY A 45 -5.56 -10.49 -7.08
N GLY A 46 -6.16 -9.38 -6.62
CA GLY A 46 -7.26 -9.41 -5.67
C GLY A 46 -6.84 -9.47 -4.22
N GLU A 47 -5.56 -9.34 -3.94
CA GLU A 47 -5.06 -9.32 -2.57
C GLU A 47 -5.21 -7.93 -1.96
N ARG A 48 -5.55 -7.88 -0.69
CA ARG A 48 -5.72 -6.65 0.06
C ARG A 48 -4.69 -6.55 1.16
N PHE A 49 -4.17 -5.35 1.37
CA PHE A 49 -3.21 -5.08 2.43
C PHE A 49 -3.65 -3.85 3.20
N MET A 50 -3.66 -3.95 4.51
CA MET A 50 -3.87 -2.78 5.36
C MET A 50 -2.51 -2.22 5.75
N ILE A 51 -2.29 -0.94 5.49
CA ILE A 51 -1.02 -0.27 5.76
C ILE A 51 -1.29 0.90 6.70
N ASP A 52 -0.51 1.00 7.76
CA ASP A 52 -0.64 2.12 8.68
C ASP A 52 -0.20 3.42 8.02
N LEU A 53 -0.70 4.55 8.52
CA LEU A 53 -0.44 5.85 7.91
C LEU A 53 1.04 6.19 7.85
N ALA A 54 1.80 5.87 8.89
CA ALA A 54 3.22 6.19 8.91
C ALA A 54 3.97 5.46 7.80
N THR A 55 3.70 4.18 7.61
CA THR A 55 4.30 3.39 6.53
C THR A 55 3.84 3.90 5.17
N PHE A 56 2.55 4.23 5.06
CA PHE A 56 2.01 4.75 3.81
C PHE A 56 2.67 6.06 3.41
N GLU A 57 2.80 7.00 4.33
CA GLU A 57 3.41 8.30 4.04
C GLU A 57 4.89 8.19 3.67
N ALA A 58 5.60 7.25 4.30
CA ALA A 58 7.02 7.06 4.05
C ALA A 58 7.32 6.26 2.79
N GLY A 59 6.45 5.33 2.41
CA GLY A 59 6.76 4.35 1.37
C GLY A 59 5.96 4.45 0.08
N PHE A 60 5.00 5.37 0.00
CA PHE A 60 4.10 5.46 -1.15
C PHE A 60 3.93 6.89 -1.62
N GLU A 61 3.59 7.04 -2.90
CA GLU A 61 3.19 8.33 -3.46
C GLU A 61 1.90 8.16 -4.25
N ALA A 62 1.09 9.22 -4.30
CA ALA A 62 -0.14 9.21 -5.07
C ALA A 62 0.17 9.21 -6.56
N VAL A 63 -0.60 8.45 -7.34
CA VAL A 63 -0.49 8.38 -8.79
C VAL A 63 -1.77 8.98 -9.36
N GLY A 64 -1.58 10.04 -10.04
CA GLY A 64 -2.65 10.84 -10.55
C GLY A 64 -3.46 10.69 -11.56
#